data_291c5d7e8676069480bd20a92dbac1ac
#
_entry.id   291c5d7e8676069480bd20a92dbac1ac
#
_cell.length_a   1.000
_cell.length_b   1.000
_cell.length_c   1.000
_cell.angle_alpha   90.00
_cell.angle_beta   90.00
_cell.angle_gamma   90.00
#
_symmetry.space_group_name_H-M   'P 1'
#
loop_
_entity.id
_entity.type
_entity.pdbx_description
1 polymer ?
#
loop_
_entity_poly.entity_id
_entity_poly.type
_entity_poly.pdbx_seq_one_letter_code
_entity_poly.pdbx_strand_id
1 'polypeptide(L)'
;MNICVVSTFDGTTDDFMQIFNWAREKLSTSATDMEVGVIREGKVITMGNVTDMEKFQEIMTSEKMKEWDAKHNCVDVVYSLEKQ
;
A
#
# COMPACT_ATOMS: atom_id res chain seq x y z
N MET A 1 -11.44 -0.46 9.61
CA MET A 1 -10.56 -0.75 8.45
C MET A 1 -11.33 -1.51 7.40
N ASN A 2 -11.23 -1.07 6.15
CA ASN A 2 -12.00 -1.69 5.07
C ASN A 2 -11.13 -2.26 3.95
N ILE A 3 -9.82 -2.09 4.02
CA ILE A 3 -8.91 -2.60 3.00
C ILE A 3 -7.66 -3.20 3.64
N CYS A 4 -7.15 -4.26 3.00
CA CYS A 4 -5.90 -4.90 3.36
C CYS A 4 -5.14 -5.20 2.08
N VAL A 5 -3.89 -4.78 1.99
CA VAL A 5 -3.02 -5.04 0.85
C VAL A 5 -1.85 -5.87 1.32
N VAL A 6 -1.69 -7.05 0.73
CA VAL A 6 -0.51 -7.89 0.98
C VAL A 6 0.46 -7.66 -0.16
N SER A 7 1.64 -7.13 0.15
CA SER A 7 2.66 -6.80 -0.84
C SER A 7 3.87 -7.71 -0.68
N THR A 8 4.30 -8.33 -1.79
CA THR A 8 5.56 -9.08 -1.86
C THR A 8 6.45 -8.40 -2.89
N PHE A 9 7.74 -8.25 -2.56
CA PHE A 9 8.66 -7.47 -3.39
C PHE A 9 10.10 -7.87 -3.14
N ASP A 10 10.98 -7.47 -4.04
CA ASP A 10 12.43 -7.57 -3.87
C ASP A 10 12.92 -6.25 -3.28
N GLY A 11 13.60 -6.31 -2.14
CA GLY A 11 14.10 -5.13 -1.47
C GLY A 11 13.95 -5.22 0.04
N THR A 12 14.23 -4.10 0.70
CA THR A 12 14.20 -4.02 2.16
C THR A 12 12.91 -3.40 2.66
N THR A 13 12.67 -3.54 3.95
CA THR A 13 11.56 -2.86 4.62
C THR A 13 11.68 -1.34 4.44
N ASP A 14 12.91 -0.80 4.52
CA ASP A 14 13.14 0.64 4.32
C ASP A 14 12.73 1.09 2.92
N ASP A 15 13.03 0.29 1.89
CA ASP A 15 12.61 0.59 0.52
C ASP A 15 11.09 0.72 0.43
N PHE A 16 10.38 -0.21 1.06
CA PHE A 16 8.92 -0.18 1.08
C PHE A 16 8.40 1.04 1.86
N MET A 17 8.98 1.32 3.02
CA MET A 17 8.53 2.44 3.85
C MET A 17 8.67 3.79 3.15
N GLN A 18 9.65 3.96 2.28
CA GLN A 18 9.80 5.18 1.49
C GLN A 18 8.62 5.38 0.55
N ILE A 19 8.22 4.35 -0.21
CA ILE A 19 7.09 4.47 -1.12
C ILE A 19 5.76 4.53 -0.35
N PHE A 20 5.66 3.81 0.75
CA PHE A 20 4.48 3.85 1.61
C PHE A 20 4.26 5.25 2.17
N ASN A 21 5.29 5.90 2.69
CA ASN A 21 5.18 7.24 3.25
C ASN A 21 4.76 8.26 2.19
N TRP A 22 5.29 8.13 0.97
CA TRP A 22 4.88 8.97 -0.14
C TRP A 22 3.39 8.77 -0.46
N ALA A 23 2.95 7.52 -0.57
CA ALA A 23 1.55 7.20 -0.88
C ALA A 23 0.60 7.67 0.22
N ARG A 24 0.98 7.47 1.48
CA ARG A 24 0.17 7.90 2.63
C ARG A 24 -0.04 9.41 2.62
N GLU A 25 0.98 10.17 2.29
CA GLU A 25 0.88 11.63 2.19
C GLU A 25 -0.11 12.03 1.08
N LYS A 26 -0.03 11.38 -0.09
CA LYS A 26 -0.95 11.61 -1.20
C LYS A 26 -2.38 11.20 -0.89
N LEU A 27 -2.56 10.23 0.00
CA LEU A 27 -3.87 9.70 0.39
C LEU A 27 -4.44 10.35 1.65
N SER A 28 -3.83 11.42 2.15
CA SER A 28 -4.20 12.03 3.44
C SER A 28 -5.66 12.41 3.57
N THR A 29 -6.34 12.73 2.46
CA THR A 29 -7.78 13.07 2.44
C THR A 29 -8.66 11.93 1.98
N SER A 30 -8.09 10.81 1.57
CA SER A 30 -8.81 9.68 0.97
C SER A 30 -8.72 8.39 1.76
N ALA A 31 -7.86 8.36 2.78
CA ALA A 31 -7.68 7.19 3.64
C ALA A 31 -7.24 7.62 5.03
N THR A 32 -7.66 6.86 6.02
CA THR A 32 -7.31 7.07 7.43
C THR A 32 -6.85 5.78 8.05
N ASP A 33 -6.17 5.88 9.20
CA ASP A 33 -5.73 4.72 9.98
C ASP A 33 -4.87 3.74 9.19
N MET A 34 -4.02 4.27 8.32
CA MET A 34 -3.11 3.43 7.53
C MET A 34 -2.00 2.89 8.41
N GLU A 35 -1.88 1.57 8.46
CA GLU A 35 -0.88 0.87 9.26
C GLU A 35 -0.18 -0.20 8.43
N VAL A 36 1.09 -0.42 8.72
CA VAL A 36 1.91 -1.44 8.05
C VAL A 36 2.37 -2.46 9.07
N GLY A 37 2.13 -3.73 8.76
CA GLY A 37 2.70 -4.84 9.50
C GLY A 37 3.77 -5.51 8.64
N VAL A 38 4.96 -5.69 9.19
CA VAL A 38 6.06 -6.35 8.49
C VAL A 38 6.03 -7.84 8.83
N ILE A 39 5.84 -8.67 7.80
CA ILE A 39 5.87 -10.13 7.95
C ILE A 39 7.31 -10.61 7.93
N ARG A 40 8.07 -10.13 6.96
CA ARG A 40 9.51 -10.38 6.79
C ARG A 40 10.05 -9.38 5.76
N GLU A 41 11.35 -9.37 5.56
CA GLU A 41 11.93 -8.63 4.44
C GLU A 41 11.26 -9.09 3.14
N GLY A 42 10.74 -8.15 2.37
CA GLY A 42 10.06 -8.42 1.10
C GLY A 42 8.60 -8.81 1.21
N LYS A 43 8.00 -8.81 2.41
CA LYS A 43 6.56 -9.06 2.56
C LYS A 43 5.97 -8.22 3.68
N VAL A 44 5.00 -7.39 3.33
CA VAL A 44 4.33 -6.52 4.28
C VAL A 44 2.81 -6.58 4.06
N ILE A 45 2.07 -6.20 5.10
CA ILE A 45 0.62 -6.03 5.05
C ILE A 45 0.31 -4.58 5.38
N THR A 46 -0.45 -3.92 4.53
CA THR A 46 -0.93 -2.57 4.76
C THR A 46 -2.44 -2.63 4.99
N MET A 47 -2.92 -1.99 6.05
CA MET A 47 -4.34 -1.94 6.38
C MET A 47 -4.76 -0.49 6.61
N GLY A 48 -6.01 -0.17 6.32
CA GLY A 48 -6.52 1.17 6.54
C GLY A 48 -8.00 1.30 6.19
N ASN A 49 -8.51 2.51 6.39
CA ASN A 49 -9.84 2.91 5.95
C ASN A 49 -9.71 3.80 4.72
N VAL A 50 -10.19 3.30 3.59
CA VAL A 50 -10.24 4.08 2.34
C VAL A 50 -11.63 4.69 2.24
N THR A 51 -11.71 6.01 2.20
CA THR A 51 -12.97 6.76 2.10
C THR A 51 -13.25 7.20 0.66
N ASP A 52 -12.22 7.29 -0.18
CA ASP A 52 -12.34 7.60 -1.60
C ASP A 52 -11.55 6.55 -2.40
N MET A 53 -12.27 5.53 -2.85
CA MET A 53 -11.67 4.40 -3.55
C MET A 53 -11.09 4.80 -4.92
N GLU A 54 -11.70 5.76 -5.62
CA GLU A 54 -11.19 6.25 -6.90
C GLU A 54 -9.83 6.91 -6.72
N LYS A 55 -9.70 7.77 -5.71
CA LYS A 55 -8.43 8.43 -5.38
C LYS A 55 -7.37 7.41 -4.97
N PHE A 56 -7.77 6.43 -4.18
CA PHE A 56 -6.88 5.33 -3.76
C PHE A 56 -6.33 4.60 -4.98
N GLN A 57 -7.19 4.19 -5.91
CA GLN A 57 -6.77 3.51 -7.14
C GLN A 57 -5.89 4.40 -8.01
N GLU A 58 -6.22 5.69 -8.12
CA GLU A 58 -5.43 6.66 -8.87
C GLU A 58 -3.99 6.72 -8.37
N ILE A 59 -3.80 6.79 -7.05
CA ILE A 59 -2.47 6.83 -6.45
C ILE A 59 -1.75 5.49 -6.61
N MET A 60 -2.46 4.37 -6.39
CA MET A 60 -1.85 3.04 -6.48
C MET A 60 -1.47 2.66 -7.91
N THR A 61 -2.08 3.27 -8.91
CA THR A 61 -1.75 3.05 -10.33
C THR A 61 -0.98 4.21 -10.94
N SER A 62 -0.51 5.15 -10.12
CA SER A 62 0.27 6.29 -10.58
C SER A 62 1.63 5.85 -11.15
N GLU A 63 2.24 6.73 -11.93
CA GLU A 63 3.54 6.51 -12.56
C GLU A 63 4.60 6.12 -11.52
N LYS A 64 4.64 6.84 -10.41
CA LYS A 64 5.62 6.58 -9.35
C LYS A 64 5.44 5.20 -8.73
N MET A 65 4.20 4.78 -8.48
CA MET A 65 3.92 3.45 -7.94
C MET A 65 4.29 2.35 -8.94
N LYS A 66 3.96 2.55 -10.21
CA LYS A 66 4.32 1.61 -11.28
C LYS A 66 5.82 1.45 -11.44
N GLU A 67 6.56 2.55 -11.35
CA GLU A 67 8.03 2.53 -11.41
C GLU A 67 8.62 1.74 -10.24
N TRP A 68 8.11 1.99 -9.03
CA TRP A 68 8.57 1.28 -7.85
C TRP A 68 8.25 -0.21 -7.95
N ASP A 69 7.02 -0.55 -8.35
CA ASP A 69 6.59 -1.94 -8.52
C ASP A 69 7.46 -2.69 -9.53
N ALA A 70 7.77 -2.04 -10.66
CA ALA A 70 8.62 -2.64 -11.69
C ALA A 70 10.04 -2.84 -11.18
N LYS A 71 10.60 -1.85 -10.50
CA LYS A 71 11.96 -1.90 -9.96
C LYS A 71 12.13 -2.99 -8.91
N HIS A 72 11.11 -3.23 -8.10
CA HIS A 72 11.16 -4.19 -7.00
C HIS A 72 10.38 -5.47 -7.24
N ASN A 73 9.87 -5.68 -8.45
CA ASN A 73 9.05 -6.84 -8.79
C ASN A 73 7.89 -7.03 -7.79
N CYS A 74 7.23 -5.93 -7.45
CA CYS A 74 6.20 -5.92 -6.43
C CYS A 74 4.90 -6.51 -6.95
N VAL A 75 4.31 -7.39 -6.15
CA VAL A 75 2.99 -7.96 -6.39
C VAL A 75 2.11 -7.61 -5.20
N ASP A 76 1.02 -6.92 -5.46
CA ASP A 76 0.04 -6.55 -4.45
C ASP A 76 -1.23 -7.38 -4.61
N VAL A 77 -1.71 -7.94 -3.50
CA VAL A 77 -3.03 -8.57 -3.45
C VAL A 77 -3.90 -7.74 -2.52
N VAL A 78 -5.01 -7.24 -3.05
CA VAL A 78 -5.90 -6.33 -2.33
C VAL A 78 -7.13 -7.09 -1.87
N TYR A 79 -7.43 -6.99 -0.59
CA TYR A 79 -8.61 -7.59 0.03
C TYR A 79 -9.51 -6.51 0.59
N SER A 80 -10.82 -6.69 0.41
CA SER A 80 -11.81 -5.90 1.12
C SER A 80 -12.09 -6.57 2.47
N LEU A 81 -12.19 -5.76 3.53
CA LEU A 81 -12.42 -6.27 4.88
C LEU A 81 -13.84 -5.93 5.32
N GLU A 82 -14.51 -6.90 5.92
CA GLU A 82 -15.82 -6.71 6.52
C GLU A 82 -15.73 -7.09 8.01
N LYS A 83 -16.27 -6.22 8.86
CA LYS A 83 -16.36 -6.50 10.28
C LYS A 83 -17.45 -7.54 10.53
N GLN A 84 -17.10 -8.58 11.23
CA GLN A 84 -18.01 -9.65 11.61
C GLN A 84 -18.95 -9.22 12.74
#